data_0476d85e2db4c9c5b1a9ba4756a953eb
#
_entry.id   0476d85e2db4c9c5b1a9ba4756a953eb
#
_cell.length_a   1.000
_cell.length_b   1.000
_cell.length_c   1.000
_cell.angle_alpha   90.00
_cell.angle_beta   90.00
_cell.angle_gamma   90.00
#
_symmetry.space_group_name_H-M   'P 1'
#
loop_
_entity.id
_entity.type
_entity.pdbx_description
1 polymer ?
#
loop_
_entity_poly.entity_id
_entity_poly.type
_entity_poly.pdbx_seq_one_letter_code
_entity_poly.pdbx_strand_id
1 'polypeptide(L)'
;MIATDVHVLSNIEDEYNRDFMENADILFLSDEQIPCEDKKFIMQLKDKFNAKIIVMGKGKNGAMMYVREEDKLYRIDAVDTRKVVNTVGAGDALFSSFIHYYTKGNTPIEALKRAEIFASYKIGEDGAANGFTTEDNIEKLYKELTFNIQID
;
A
#
# COMPACT_ATOMS: atom_id res chain seq x y z
N MET A 1 12.44 0.87 13.06
CA MET A 1 11.48 1.14 11.99
C MET A 1 10.08 1.06 12.56
N ILE A 2 9.30 2.13 12.37
CA ILE A 2 7.89 2.24 12.78
C ILE A 2 7.06 2.31 11.51
N ALA A 3 6.10 1.40 11.35
CA ALA A 3 5.16 1.40 10.25
C ALA A 3 3.74 1.56 10.82
N THR A 4 2.92 2.39 10.19
CA THR A 4 1.54 2.61 10.61
C THR A 4 0.61 2.68 9.40
N ASP A 5 -0.62 2.21 9.58
CA ASP A 5 -1.73 2.42 8.67
C ASP A 5 -2.76 3.30 9.37
N VAL A 6 -2.98 4.49 8.83
CA VAL A 6 -3.98 5.44 9.36
C VAL A 6 -5.34 5.28 8.69
N HIS A 7 -5.48 4.27 7.83
CA HIS A 7 -6.69 3.93 7.11
C HIS A 7 -7.23 5.09 6.27
N VAL A 8 -8.28 5.75 6.72
CA VAL A 8 -8.93 6.87 6.02
C VAL A 8 -8.48 8.18 6.63
N LEU A 9 -7.98 9.10 5.82
CA LEU A 9 -7.48 10.40 6.24
C LEU A 9 -8.14 11.51 5.42
N SER A 10 -9.10 12.20 5.99
CA SER A 10 -9.80 13.32 5.33
C SER A 10 -9.13 14.68 5.55
N ASN A 11 -8.16 14.76 6.46
CA ASN A 11 -7.47 15.98 6.80
C ASN A 11 -6.03 15.68 7.21
N ILE A 12 -5.07 16.38 6.61
CA ILE A 12 -3.65 16.28 6.96
C ILE A 12 -3.34 16.76 8.40
N GLU A 13 -4.22 17.58 8.98
CA GLU A 13 -4.15 18.07 10.36
C GLU A 13 -4.91 17.18 11.36
N ASP A 14 -5.24 15.95 10.99
CA ASP A 14 -5.98 15.01 11.84
C ASP A 14 -5.25 14.81 13.18
N GLU A 15 -5.86 15.28 14.26
CA GLU A 15 -5.25 15.24 15.60
C GLU A 15 -5.13 13.83 16.16
N TYR A 16 -6.06 12.93 15.80
CA TYR A 16 -6.05 11.56 16.28
C TYR A 16 -4.86 10.76 15.69
N ASN A 17 -4.57 10.97 14.41
CA ASN A 17 -3.48 10.28 13.72
C ASN A 17 -2.13 11.03 13.75
N ARG A 18 -2.08 12.23 14.33
CA ARG A 18 -0.87 13.07 14.33
C ARG A 18 0.37 12.34 14.84
N ASP A 19 0.32 11.79 16.03
CA ASP A 19 1.48 11.14 16.66
C ASP A 19 1.95 9.92 15.86
N PHE A 20 1.02 9.18 15.23
CA PHE A 20 1.35 8.06 14.35
C PHE A 20 2.07 8.55 13.09
N MET A 21 1.56 9.60 12.45
CA MET A 21 2.16 10.15 11.21
C MET A 21 3.51 10.82 11.47
N GLU A 22 3.69 11.51 12.60
CA GLU A 22 4.94 12.18 12.97
C GLU A 22 6.08 11.19 13.25
N ASN A 23 5.76 10.00 13.77
CA ASN A 23 6.75 9.01 14.17
C ASN A 23 6.93 7.86 13.16
N ALA A 24 6.16 7.82 12.07
CA ALA A 24 6.23 6.75 11.09
C ALA A 24 7.49 6.86 10.20
N ASP A 25 8.21 5.75 10.05
CA ASP A 25 9.14 5.53 8.95
C ASP A 25 8.39 5.16 7.66
N ILE A 26 7.31 4.38 7.80
CA ILE A 26 6.43 3.94 6.71
C ILE A 26 4.99 4.26 7.06
N LEU A 27 4.33 5.05 6.21
CA LEU A 27 2.95 5.50 6.39
C LEU A 27 2.05 4.91 5.31
N PHE A 28 1.01 4.22 5.74
CA PHE A 28 -0.07 3.73 4.86
C PHE A 28 -1.37 4.49 5.11
N LEU A 29 -2.14 4.65 4.04
CA LEU A 29 -3.49 5.20 4.07
C LEU A 29 -4.32 4.69 2.88
N SER A 30 -5.64 4.89 2.93
CA SER A 30 -6.56 4.69 1.82
C SER A 30 -6.81 6.00 1.07
N ASP A 31 -7.16 5.92 -0.22
CA ASP A 31 -7.63 7.06 -1.01
C ASP A 31 -9.09 7.47 -0.67
N GLU A 32 -9.75 6.72 0.20
CA GLU A 32 -11.10 7.06 0.66
C GLU A 32 -11.09 8.39 1.43
N GLN A 33 -12.01 9.30 1.08
CA GLN A 33 -12.24 10.59 1.74
C GLN A 33 -11.07 11.59 1.71
N ILE A 34 -10.02 11.38 0.91
CA ILE A 34 -8.98 12.40 0.75
C ILE A 34 -9.60 13.69 0.15
N PRO A 35 -9.15 14.90 0.61
CA PRO A 35 -9.82 16.15 0.24
C PRO A 35 -9.40 16.72 -1.13
N CYS A 36 -8.46 16.09 -1.81
CA CYS A 36 -7.91 16.57 -3.08
C CYS A 36 -7.37 15.42 -3.94
N GLU A 37 -6.75 15.72 -5.06
CA GLU A 37 -6.11 14.72 -5.93
C GLU A 37 -5.03 13.92 -5.17
N ASP A 38 -4.95 12.61 -5.43
CA ASP A 38 -4.06 11.64 -4.77
C ASP A 38 -2.60 12.10 -4.70
N LYS A 39 -2.03 12.48 -5.85
CA LYS A 39 -0.65 12.96 -5.93
C LYS A 39 -0.44 14.18 -5.05
N LYS A 40 -1.35 15.14 -5.12
CA LYS A 40 -1.28 16.36 -4.29
C LYS A 40 -1.32 16.03 -2.81
N PHE A 41 -2.17 15.08 -2.41
CA PHE A 41 -2.30 14.69 -1.01
C PHE A 41 -1.05 13.98 -0.48
N ILE A 42 -0.49 13.05 -1.26
CA ILE A 42 0.79 12.39 -0.92
C ILE A 42 1.92 13.42 -0.80
N MET A 43 2.00 14.42 -1.70
CA MET A 43 3.03 15.45 -1.61
C MET A 43 2.86 16.34 -0.39
N GLN A 44 1.64 16.64 0.03
CA GLN A 44 1.38 17.35 1.29
C GLN A 44 1.84 16.54 2.51
N LEU A 45 1.58 15.21 2.52
CA LEU A 45 2.07 14.31 3.56
C LEU A 45 3.60 14.26 3.59
N LYS A 46 4.24 14.15 2.41
CA LYS A 46 5.71 14.19 2.24
C LYS A 46 6.31 15.47 2.84
N ASP A 47 5.69 16.61 2.57
CA ASP A 47 6.20 17.92 2.99
C ASP A 47 6.02 18.14 4.50
N LYS A 48 4.98 17.57 5.09
CA LYS A 48 4.66 17.73 6.51
C LYS A 48 5.33 16.70 7.41
N PHE A 49 5.44 15.45 6.99
CA PHE A 49 5.93 14.32 7.78
C PHE A 49 7.22 13.74 7.22
N ASN A 50 8.06 13.16 8.09
CA ASN A 50 9.37 12.63 7.71
C ASN A 50 9.35 11.15 7.30
N ALA A 51 8.19 10.57 7.02
CA ALA A 51 8.10 9.19 6.56
C ALA A 51 9.01 8.93 5.35
N LYS A 52 9.75 7.83 5.38
CA LYS A 52 10.65 7.39 4.30
C LYS A 52 9.86 6.87 3.11
N ILE A 53 8.74 6.22 3.41
CA ILE A 53 7.82 5.65 2.42
C ILE A 53 6.39 6.03 2.81
N ILE A 54 5.61 6.51 1.83
CA ILE A 54 4.18 6.79 1.99
C ILE A 54 3.46 5.96 0.93
N VAL A 55 2.52 5.11 1.35
CA VAL A 55 1.73 4.27 0.44
C VAL A 55 0.25 4.59 0.59
N MET A 56 -0.40 4.86 -0.51
CA MET A 56 -1.84 5.06 -0.60
C MET A 56 -2.45 3.89 -1.39
N GLY A 57 -3.23 3.05 -0.69
CA GLY A 57 -4.04 2.01 -1.33
C GLY A 57 -5.23 2.63 -2.06
N LYS A 58 -5.51 2.19 -3.28
CA LYS A 58 -6.55 2.73 -4.16
C LYS A 58 -7.56 1.68 -4.61
N GLY A 59 -7.69 0.62 -3.84
CA GLY A 59 -8.61 -0.48 -4.13
C GLY A 59 -8.40 -1.05 -5.54
N LYS A 60 -9.44 -1.06 -6.36
CA LYS A 60 -9.38 -1.57 -7.75
C LYS A 60 -8.45 -0.78 -8.68
N ASN A 61 -7.98 0.37 -8.26
CA ASN A 61 -7.05 1.21 -9.02
C ASN A 61 -5.57 1.01 -8.59
N GLY A 62 -5.30 -0.04 -7.76
CA GLY A 62 -3.96 -0.37 -7.31
C GLY A 62 -3.47 0.49 -6.17
N ALA A 63 -2.25 1.01 -6.27
CA ALA A 63 -1.65 1.85 -5.23
C ALA A 63 -0.75 2.96 -5.80
N MET A 64 -0.50 3.94 -4.95
CA MET A 64 0.49 4.99 -5.18
C MET A 64 1.48 5.00 -4.02
N MET A 65 2.78 5.10 -4.32
CA MET A 65 3.84 5.07 -3.31
C MET A 65 4.89 6.14 -3.57
N TYR A 66 5.15 6.96 -2.57
CA TYR A 66 6.30 7.87 -2.56
C TYR A 66 7.47 7.26 -1.77
N VAL A 67 8.67 7.30 -2.33
CA VAL A 67 9.91 6.85 -1.72
C VAL A 67 10.86 8.02 -1.58
N ARG A 68 11.11 8.47 -0.34
CA ARG A 68 11.88 9.69 -0.04
C ARG A 68 13.34 9.61 -0.48
N GLU A 69 14.00 8.46 -0.28
CA GLU A 69 15.40 8.29 -0.68
C GLU A 69 15.62 8.43 -2.18
N GLU A 70 14.63 8.06 -2.98
CA GLU A 70 14.67 8.16 -4.43
C GLU A 70 14.07 9.46 -4.96
N ASP A 71 13.32 10.18 -4.12
CA ASP A 71 12.43 11.30 -4.46
C ASP A 71 11.50 10.97 -5.65
N LYS A 72 10.90 9.77 -5.63
CA LYS A 72 10.04 9.25 -6.70
C LYS A 72 8.66 8.88 -6.20
N LEU A 73 7.68 9.12 -7.05
CA LEU A 73 6.30 8.68 -6.88
C LEU A 73 6.00 7.55 -7.87
N TYR A 74 5.72 6.37 -7.34
CA TYR A 74 5.32 5.19 -8.10
C TYR A 74 3.81 5.09 -8.12
N ARG A 75 3.25 4.72 -9.28
CA ARG A 75 1.86 4.28 -9.42
C ARG A 75 1.89 2.86 -9.96
N ILE A 76 1.17 1.97 -9.33
CA ILE A 76 1.01 0.58 -9.74
C ILE A 76 -0.48 0.29 -9.93
N ASP A 77 -0.84 -0.27 -11.07
CA ASP A 77 -2.21 -0.74 -11.28
C ASP A 77 -2.47 -1.99 -10.44
N ALA A 78 -3.73 -2.18 -10.03
CA ALA A 78 -4.14 -3.41 -9.37
C ALA A 78 -3.88 -4.62 -10.26
N VAL A 79 -3.54 -5.75 -9.64
CA VAL A 79 -3.37 -7.01 -10.34
C VAL A 79 -4.57 -7.93 -10.09
N ASP A 80 -4.92 -8.74 -11.07
CA ASP A 80 -5.99 -9.74 -10.96
C ASP A 80 -5.40 -11.12 -10.74
N THR A 81 -5.57 -11.67 -9.53
CA THR A 81 -5.12 -13.04 -9.20
C THR A 81 -6.23 -14.07 -9.27
N ARG A 82 -7.44 -13.69 -8.88
CA ARG A 82 -8.65 -14.50 -8.91
C ARG A 82 -9.91 -13.63 -8.78
N LYS A 83 -11.09 -14.24 -8.98
CA LYS A 83 -12.36 -13.53 -8.87
C LYS A 83 -12.53 -12.88 -7.49
N VAL A 84 -12.89 -11.61 -7.48
CA VAL A 84 -13.19 -10.87 -6.25
C VAL A 84 -14.50 -11.37 -5.63
N VAL A 85 -14.45 -11.68 -4.34
CA VAL A 85 -15.61 -12.10 -3.51
C VAL A 85 -15.93 -11.03 -2.46
N ASN A 86 -14.91 -10.58 -1.72
CA ASN A 86 -15.10 -9.59 -0.65
C ASN A 86 -13.83 -8.76 -0.46
N THR A 87 -13.95 -7.43 -0.44
CA THR A 87 -12.82 -6.51 -0.33
C THR A 87 -12.41 -6.18 1.12
N VAL A 88 -13.14 -6.66 2.12
CA VAL A 88 -12.82 -6.44 3.54
C VAL A 88 -11.43 -7.00 3.87
N GLY A 89 -10.57 -6.18 4.49
CA GLY A 89 -9.20 -6.55 4.84
C GLY A 89 -8.18 -6.46 3.69
N ALA A 90 -8.55 -5.91 2.54
CA ALA A 90 -7.60 -5.69 1.43
C ALA A 90 -6.48 -4.72 1.83
N GLY A 91 -6.80 -3.63 2.54
CA GLY A 91 -5.83 -2.67 3.05
C GLY A 91 -4.86 -3.31 4.05
N ASP A 92 -5.40 -4.06 5.03
CA ASP A 92 -4.57 -4.79 6.01
C ASP A 92 -3.65 -5.81 5.33
N ALA A 93 -4.13 -6.48 4.28
CA ALA A 93 -3.33 -7.43 3.50
C ALA A 93 -2.22 -6.70 2.72
N LEU A 94 -2.52 -5.56 2.09
CA LEU A 94 -1.54 -4.73 1.40
C LEU A 94 -0.45 -4.26 2.37
N PHE A 95 -0.85 -3.68 3.49
CA PHE A 95 0.05 -3.18 4.53
C PHE A 95 0.95 -4.27 5.09
N SER A 96 0.36 -5.35 5.61
CA SER A 96 1.11 -6.42 6.27
C SER A 96 2.08 -7.12 5.31
N SER A 97 1.65 -7.39 4.08
CA SER A 97 2.51 -8.01 3.07
C SER A 97 3.64 -7.07 2.62
N PHE A 98 3.37 -5.78 2.44
CA PHE A 98 4.42 -4.81 2.14
C PHE A 98 5.51 -4.80 3.21
N ILE A 99 5.12 -4.68 4.48
CA ILE A 99 6.06 -4.67 5.61
C ILE A 99 6.87 -5.97 5.66
N HIS A 100 6.21 -7.12 5.46
CA HIS A 100 6.86 -8.42 5.42
C HIS A 100 7.99 -8.47 4.37
N TYR A 101 7.68 -8.14 3.12
CA TYR A 101 8.68 -8.21 2.05
C TYR A 101 9.74 -7.12 2.15
N TYR A 102 9.38 -5.92 2.56
CA TYR A 102 10.33 -4.83 2.76
C TYR A 102 11.35 -5.15 3.86
N THR A 103 10.91 -5.74 4.98
CA THR A 103 11.81 -6.17 6.07
C THR A 103 12.69 -7.36 5.70
N LYS A 104 12.31 -8.12 4.68
CA LYS A 104 13.17 -9.18 4.08
C LYS A 104 14.22 -8.64 3.12
N GLY A 105 14.31 -7.34 2.93
CA GLY A 105 15.33 -6.70 2.10
C GLY A 105 14.95 -6.46 0.64
N ASN A 106 13.66 -6.59 0.29
CA ASN A 106 13.20 -6.18 -1.04
C ASN A 106 13.22 -4.65 -1.17
N THR A 107 13.43 -4.16 -2.38
CA THR A 107 13.22 -2.73 -2.66
C THR A 107 11.76 -2.32 -2.43
N PRO A 108 11.46 -1.04 -2.17
CA PRO A 108 10.08 -0.60 -1.95
C PRO A 108 9.11 -1.04 -3.06
N ILE A 109 9.53 -0.93 -4.32
CA ILE A 109 8.67 -1.30 -5.44
C ILE A 109 8.47 -2.82 -5.56
N GLU A 110 9.47 -3.62 -5.24
CA GLU A 110 9.35 -5.09 -5.22
C GLU A 110 8.46 -5.56 -4.07
N ALA A 111 8.55 -4.92 -2.90
CA ALA A 111 7.65 -5.18 -1.79
C ALA A 111 6.21 -4.79 -2.13
N LEU A 112 5.99 -3.65 -2.80
CA LEU A 112 4.66 -3.20 -3.21
C LEU A 112 4.02 -4.14 -4.23
N LYS A 113 4.77 -4.63 -5.22
CA LYS A 113 4.26 -5.61 -6.19
C LYS A 113 3.74 -6.88 -5.53
N ARG A 114 4.49 -7.41 -4.56
CA ARG A 114 4.08 -8.61 -3.80
C ARG A 114 2.90 -8.34 -2.90
N ALA A 115 2.84 -7.14 -2.33
CA ALA A 115 1.71 -6.71 -1.52
C ALA A 115 0.42 -6.60 -2.35
N GLU A 116 0.49 -6.07 -3.57
CA GLU A 116 -0.63 -6.04 -4.52
C GLU A 116 -1.12 -7.46 -4.87
N ILE A 117 -0.20 -8.41 -5.11
CA ILE A 117 -0.57 -9.81 -5.35
C ILE A 117 -1.30 -10.38 -4.14
N PHE A 118 -0.76 -10.18 -2.93
CA PHE A 118 -1.34 -10.73 -1.71
C PHE A 118 -2.72 -10.14 -1.42
N ALA A 119 -2.87 -8.81 -1.55
CA ALA A 119 -4.15 -8.14 -1.38
C ALA A 119 -5.20 -8.61 -2.41
N SER A 120 -4.81 -8.72 -3.69
CA SER A 120 -5.66 -9.26 -4.76
C SER A 120 -6.06 -10.71 -4.51
N TYR A 121 -5.14 -11.55 -4.03
CA TYR A 121 -5.45 -12.94 -3.70
C TYR A 121 -6.40 -13.04 -2.51
N LYS A 122 -6.17 -12.26 -1.47
CA LYS A 122 -6.99 -12.24 -0.26
C LYS A 122 -8.46 -11.94 -0.54
N ILE A 123 -8.77 -10.97 -1.39
CA ILE A 123 -10.15 -10.55 -1.69
C ILE A 123 -10.95 -11.58 -2.52
N GLY A 124 -10.34 -12.68 -2.94
CA GLY A 124 -11.01 -13.82 -3.56
C GLY A 124 -11.73 -14.77 -2.58
N GLU A 125 -11.73 -14.44 -1.28
CA GLU A 125 -12.46 -15.17 -0.23
C GLU A 125 -13.28 -14.21 0.62
N ASP A 126 -14.29 -14.76 1.30
CA ASP A 126 -15.15 -13.99 2.20
C ASP A 126 -14.48 -13.76 3.57
N GLY A 127 -14.74 -12.60 4.16
CA GLY A 127 -14.27 -12.22 5.48
C GLY A 127 -12.84 -11.69 5.54
N ALA A 128 -12.51 -10.95 6.60
CA ALA A 128 -11.23 -10.26 6.75
C ALA A 128 -10.03 -11.21 6.98
N ALA A 129 -10.27 -12.34 7.65
CA ALA A 129 -9.23 -13.28 8.08
C ALA A 129 -9.09 -14.54 7.21
N ASN A 130 -9.73 -14.55 6.04
CA ASN A 130 -9.68 -15.65 5.08
C ASN A 130 -8.99 -15.25 3.78
N GLY A 131 -8.64 -16.21 2.96
CA GLY A 131 -8.10 -15.97 1.62
C GLY A 131 -6.60 -15.68 1.58
N PHE A 132 -5.86 -16.04 2.62
CA PHE A 132 -4.40 -15.94 2.64
C PHE A 132 -3.75 -17.01 1.73
N THR A 133 -2.53 -16.74 1.33
CA THR A 133 -1.73 -17.63 0.51
C THR A 133 -0.29 -17.70 1.03
N THR A 134 0.49 -18.64 0.51
CA THR A 134 1.88 -18.85 0.89
C THR A 134 2.83 -17.93 0.13
N GLU A 135 4.02 -17.71 0.69
CA GLU A 135 5.10 -16.99 0.00
C GLU A 135 5.45 -17.63 -1.34
N ASP A 136 5.52 -18.97 -1.41
CA ASP A 136 5.82 -19.68 -2.66
C ASP A 136 4.81 -19.37 -3.76
N ASN A 137 3.53 -19.26 -3.40
CA ASN A 137 2.49 -18.90 -4.37
C ASN A 137 2.60 -17.42 -4.78
N ILE A 138 2.94 -16.52 -3.86
CA ILE A 138 3.21 -15.11 -4.18
C ILE A 138 4.38 -15.00 -5.16
N GLU A 139 5.49 -15.70 -4.90
CA GLU A 139 6.66 -15.69 -5.79
C GLU A 139 6.37 -16.30 -7.18
N LYS A 140 5.51 -17.31 -7.23
CA LYS A 140 5.03 -17.87 -8.51
C LYS A 140 4.24 -16.80 -9.28
N LEU A 141 3.23 -16.21 -8.66
CA LEU A 141 2.41 -15.16 -9.27
C LEU A 141 3.24 -13.92 -9.65
N TYR A 142 4.22 -13.55 -8.84
CA TYR A 142 5.14 -12.44 -9.14
C TYR A 142 5.90 -12.64 -10.46
N LYS A 143 6.26 -13.89 -10.80
CA LYS A 143 6.95 -14.23 -12.06
C LYS A 143 6.00 -14.31 -13.25
N GLU A 144 4.72 -14.63 -13.02
CA GLU A 144 3.71 -14.82 -14.06
C GLU A 144 2.98 -13.52 -14.43
N LEU A 145 2.80 -12.60 -13.47
CA LEU A 145 2.05 -11.37 -13.66
C LEU A 145 2.90 -10.26 -14.28
N THR A 146 2.25 -9.44 -15.09
CA THR A 146 2.82 -8.19 -15.61
C THR A 146 2.30 -7.02 -14.78
N PHE A 147 3.21 -6.14 -14.35
CA PHE A 147 2.87 -4.95 -13.58
C PHE A 147 2.97 -3.71 -14.46
N ASN A 148 1.90 -2.94 -14.52
CA ASN A 148 1.93 -1.60 -15.11
C ASN A 148 2.35 -0.60 -14.04
N ILE A 149 3.52 0.02 -14.23
CA ILE A 149 4.12 0.95 -13.27
C ILE A 149 4.46 2.25 -14.00
N GLN A 150 4.01 3.36 -13.42
CA GLN A 150 4.39 4.71 -13.82
C GLN A 150 5.24 5.33 -12.70
N ILE A 151 6.24 6.13 -13.08
CA ILE A 151 7.16 6.79 -12.15
C ILE A 151 7.16 8.27 -12.50
N ASP A 152 6.90 9.12 -11.50
CA ASP A 152 6.91 10.58 -11.58
C ASP A 152 8.05 11.17 -10.73
#